data_debe9a14f0453f71d4f212aa94c3cf43
#
_entry.id   debe9a14f0453f71d4f212aa94c3cf43
#
_cell.length_a   1.000
_cell.length_b   1.000
_cell.length_c   1.000
_cell.angle_alpha   90.00
_cell.angle_beta   90.00
_cell.angle_gamma   90.00
#
_symmetry.space_group_name_H-M   'P 1'
#
loop_
_entity.id
_entity.type
_entity.pdbx_description
1 polymer ?
#
loop_
_entity_poly.entity_id
_entity_poly.type
_entity_poly.pdbx_seq_one_letter_code
_entity_poly.pdbx_strand_id
1 'polypeptide(L)' 'MYLVMEIQKNGDQVSNLVYSYANRNEAESKYYSILSVAALSTVEQHAVTLLTDQGNCIMSRFYVHKAEE' A
#
# COMPACT_ATOMS: atom_id res chain seq x y z
N MET A 1 6.67 -14.68 7.85
CA MET A 1 6.78 -13.22 7.91
C MET A 1 5.88 -12.59 6.88
N TYR A 2 5.39 -11.40 7.16
CA TYR A 2 4.46 -10.71 6.29
C TYR A 2 5.03 -9.36 5.93
N LEU A 3 4.77 -8.93 4.70
CA LEU A 3 5.25 -7.66 4.20
C LEU A 3 4.07 -6.78 3.80
N VAL A 4 4.14 -5.51 4.16
CA VAL A 4 3.17 -4.51 3.70
C VAL A 4 3.92 -3.53 2.84
N MET A 5 3.50 -3.39 1.60
CA MET A 5 4.17 -2.51 0.65
C MET A 5 3.24 -1.39 0.27
N GLU A 6 3.73 -0.16 0.40
CA GLU A 6 3.02 1.03 -0.02
C GLU A 6 3.70 1.60 -1.25
N ILE A 7 2.92 1.88 -2.29
CA ILE A 7 3.45 2.43 -3.54
C ILE A 7 2.72 3.72 -3.83
N GLN A 8 3.48 4.78 -4.09
CA GLN A 8 2.92 6.08 -4.45
C GLN A 8 3.53 6.52 -5.77
N LYS A 9 2.68 7.03 -6.66
CA LYS A 9 3.13 7.49 -7.95
C LYS A 9 2.56 8.87 -8.23
N ASN A 10 3.44 9.79 -8.61
CA ASN A 10 3.06 11.12 -9.05
C ASN A 10 3.79 11.41 -10.37
N GLY A 11 3.05 11.51 -11.46
CA GLY A 11 3.66 11.68 -12.77
C GLY A 11 4.55 10.48 -13.09
N ASP A 12 5.82 10.74 -13.32
CA ASP A 12 6.78 9.69 -13.63
C ASP A 12 7.52 9.18 -12.41
N GLN A 13 7.22 9.71 -11.24
CA GLN A 13 7.95 9.36 -10.03
C GLN A 13 7.19 8.30 -9.24
N VAL A 14 7.88 7.19 -8.95
CA VAL A 14 7.32 6.10 -8.16
C VAL A 14 8.16 5.94 -6.92
N SER A 15 7.54 5.94 -5.77
CA SER A 15 8.22 5.64 -4.52
C SER A 15 7.50 4.49 -3.82
N ASN A 16 8.24 3.78 -3.00
CA ASN A 16 7.66 2.66 -2.28
C ASN A 16 8.29 2.54 -0.90
N LEU A 17 7.52 1.97 0.01
CA LEU A 17 7.96 1.67 1.36
C LEU A 17 7.53 0.26 1.68
N VAL A 18 8.39 -0.49 2.34
CA VAL A 18 8.09 -1.86 2.71
C VAL A 18 8.27 -2.01 4.21
N TYR A 19 7.27 -2.62 4.85
CA TYR A 19 7.26 -2.89 6.28
C TYR A 19 7.17 -4.39 6.50
N SER A 20 7.92 -4.91 7.47
CA SER A 20 7.97 -6.34 7.74
C SER A 20 7.37 -6.62 9.11
N TYR A 21 6.57 -7.68 9.20
CA TYR A 21 5.95 -8.08 10.46
C TYR A 21 5.99 -9.60 10.58
N ALA A 22 6.29 -10.09 11.79
CA ALA A 22 6.22 -11.52 12.04
C ALA A 22 4.79 -11.97 12.25
N ASN A 23 3.92 -11.07 12.71
CA ASN A 23 2.55 -11.37 13.09
C ASN A 23 1.61 -10.84 12.03
N ARG A 24 0.69 -11.71 11.56
CA ARG A 24 -0.23 -11.32 10.50
C ARG A 24 -1.17 -10.20 10.94
N ASN A 25 -1.61 -10.22 12.19
CA ASN A 25 -2.54 -9.19 12.65
C ASN A 25 -1.88 -7.82 12.66
N GLU A 26 -0.60 -7.76 13.00
CA GLU A 26 0.13 -6.50 12.96
C GLU A 26 0.29 -6.01 11.52
N ALA A 27 0.55 -6.94 10.62
CA ALA A 27 0.67 -6.58 9.20
C ALA A 27 -0.66 -6.07 8.68
N GLU A 28 -1.76 -6.73 9.04
CA GLU A 28 -3.08 -6.27 8.60
C GLU A 28 -3.40 -4.89 9.16
N SER A 29 -3.03 -4.64 10.40
CA SER A 29 -3.26 -3.33 11.01
C SER A 29 -2.53 -2.25 10.22
N LYS A 30 -1.28 -2.51 9.84
CA LYS A 30 -0.52 -1.57 9.03
C LYS A 30 -1.14 -1.38 7.65
N TYR A 31 -1.59 -2.50 7.05
CA TYR A 31 -2.23 -2.46 5.75
C TYR A 31 -3.45 -1.53 5.78
N TYR A 32 -4.34 -1.70 6.77
CA TYR A 32 -5.54 -0.89 6.84
C TYR A 32 -5.23 0.56 7.22
N SER A 33 -4.18 0.78 7.99
CA SER A 33 -3.74 2.14 8.31
C SER A 33 -3.33 2.89 7.04
N ILE A 34 -2.54 2.25 6.20
CA ILE A 34 -2.11 2.86 4.94
C ILE A 34 -3.31 3.02 4.02
N LEU A 35 -4.19 2.03 3.99
CA LEU A 35 -5.36 2.07 3.12
C LEU A 35 -6.25 3.26 3.43
N SER A 36 -6.47 3.53 4.73
CA SER A 36 -7.33 4.64 5.11
C SER A 36 -6.73 5.98 4.70
N VAL A 37 -5.42 6.12 4.76
CA VAL A 37 -4.74 7.33 4.31
C VAL A 37 -4.78 7.41 2.78
N ALA A 38 -4.57 6.28 2.12
CA ALA A 38 -4.53 6.24 0.66
C ALA A 38 -5.86 6.68 0.04
N ALA A 39 -6.96 6.33 0.68
CA ALA A 39 -8.29 6.67 0.18
C ALA A 39 -8.49 8.19 0.12
N LEU A 40 -7.84 8.94 1.01
CA LEU A 40 -8.00 10.38 1.10
C LEU A 40 -6.77 11.14 0.61
N SER A 41 -5.79 10.43 0.09
CA SER A 41 -4.51 11.01 -0.34
C SER A 41 -4.71 11.86 -1.59
N THR A 42 -3.84 12.85 -1.76
CA THR A 42 -3.79 13.63 -2.99
C THR A 42 -2.75 13.10 -3.97
N VAL A 43 -2.07 12.01 -3.61
CA VAL A 43 -1.12 11.36 -4.51
C VAL A 43 -1.88 10.80 -5.70
N GLU A 44 -1.31 10.95 -6.88
CA GLU A 44 -2.00 10.55 -8.12
C GLU A 44 -2.40 9.09 -8.10
N GLN A 45 -1.50 8.20 -7.70
CA GLN A 45 -1.78 6.78 -7.53
C GLN A 45 -1.20 6.32 -6.22
N HIS A 46 -1.99 5.58 -5.47
CA HIS A 46 -1.60 5.14 -4.14
C HIS A 46 -2.08 3.71 -3.96
N ALA A 47 -1.16 2.79 -3.79
CA ALA A 47 -1.47 1.37 -3.65
C ALA A 47 -0.90 0.83 -2.37
N VAL A 48 -1.55 -0.19 -1.83
CA VAL A 48 -1.04 -0.92 -0.69
C VAL A 48 -1.29 -2.40 -0.89
N THR A 49 -0.32 -3.22 -0.52
CA THR A 49 -0.36 -4.66 -0.71
C THR A 49 0.16 -5.36 0.53
N LEU A 50 -0.52 -6.42 0.93
CA LEU A 50 -0.07 -7.29 2.01
C LEU A 50 0.31 -8.62 1.39
N LEU A 51 1.57 -9.02 1.59
CA LEU A 51 2.06 -10.28 1.03
C LEU A 51 2.80 -11.10 2.07
N THR A 52 3.01 -12.38 1.74
CA THR A 52 3.92 -13.21 2.52
C THR A 52 5.35 -12.93 2.08
N ASP A 53 6.31 -13.40 2.88
CA ASP A 53 7.71 -13.24 2.53
C ASP A 53 8.13 -14.14 1.37
N GLN A 54 7.21 -14.96 0.87
CA GLN A 54 7.43 -15.75 -0.33
C GLN A 54 6.82 -15.08 -1.56
N GLY A 55 6.25 -13.90 -1.39
CA GLY A 55 5.74 -13.12 -2.51
C GLY A 55 4.29 -13.35 -2.84
N ASN A 56 3.56 -14.11 -2.02
CA ASN A 56 2.15 -14.39 -2.28
C ASN A 56 1.29 -13.24 -1.77
N CYS A 57 0.52 -12.64 -2.66
CA CYS A 57 -0.37 -11.53 -2.30
C CYS A 57 -1.56 -12.04 -1.52
N ILE A 58 -1.79 -11.43 -0.35
CA ILE A 58 -2.95 -11.76 0.48
C ILE A 58 -4.07 -10.76 0.22
N MET A 59 -3.75 -9.46 0.24
CA MET A 59 -4.72 -8.39 0.00
C MET A 59 -4.03 -7.26 -0.73
N SER A 60 -4.78 -6.52 -1.53
CA SER A 60 -4.24 -5.43 -2.31
C SER A 60 -5.35 -4.44 -2.63
N ARG A 61 -5.06 -3.14 -2.54
CA ARG A 61 -5.97 -2.07 -2.93
C ARG A 61 -5.19 -0.98 -3.63
N PHE A 62 -5.88 -0.29 -4.50
CA PHE A 62 -5.26 0.68 -5.39
C PHE A 62 -6.24 1.83 -5.59
N TYR A 63 -5.78 3.05 -5.35
CA TYR A 63 -6.57 4.25 -5.56
C TYR A 63 -5.91 5.12 -6.60
N VAL A 64 -6.72 5.70 -7.47
CA VAL A 64 -6.26 6.67 -8.46
C VAL A 64 -6.98 7.99 -8.16
N HIS A 65 -6.18 9.02 -7.91
CA HIS A 65 -6.71 10.35 -7.59
C HIS A 65 -6.26 11.30 -8.69
N LYS A 66 -6.94 11.23 -9.82
CA LYS A 66 -6.58 12.07 -10.93
C LYS A 66 -7.07 13.48 -10.71
N ALA A 67 -6.33 14.45 -11.27
CA ALA A 67 -6.82 15.80 -11.31
C ALA A 67 -8.12 15.80 -12.09
N GLU A 68 -9.05 16.61 -11.64
CA GLU A 68 -10.34 16.69 -12.28
C GLU A 68 -10.21 17.26 -13.66
N GLU A 69 -10.81 16.64 -14.62
CA GLU A 69 -10.81 17.16 -16.00
C GLU A 69 -12.08 17.87 -16.31
#